data_a1cbfbc6966d28a851176ea8015dc8f6
#
_entry.id   a1cbfbc6966d28a851176ea8015dc8f6
#
_cell.length_a   1.000
_cell.length_b   1.000
_cell.length_c   1.000
_cell.angle_alpha   90.00
_cell.angle_beta   90.00
_cell.angle_gamma   90.00
#
_symmetry.space_group_name_H-M   'P 1'
#
loop_
_entity.id
_entity.type
_entity.pdbx_description
1 polymer ?
#
loop_
_entity_poly.entity_id
_entity_poly.type
_entity_poly.pdbx_seq_one_letter_code
_entity_poly.pdbx_strand_id
1 'polypeptide(L)'
;MESRRGQGKSMIDREAAWCLLTEFTQSESLRKHALAVEACMRACAGKFGSGNSGASELGLSEEDLWRIVGLVHDFDYEKYPSLDDHPYKGNEILKQRGWPEVITRAIMSHAEYTGVTRDTPLEKALFACDELAGFITAVALIKPGKSLAEVDAKSVRKRMKDKAFARKVNREDIVNGAAALGVDLDEHIAFCIAALQVIADKLGLDGSAAKTV
;
A
#
# COMPACT_ATOMS: atom_id res chain seq x y z
N MET A 1 -10.60 -16.80 -45.23
CA MET A 1 -11.10 -16.97 -43.86
C MET A 1 -9.96 -16.72 -42.90
N GLU A 2 -9.72 -15.45 -42.57
CA GLU A 2 -8.71 -15.02 -41.59
C GLU A 2 -9.35 -15.00 -40.21
N SER A 3 -8.85 -15.90 -39.38
CA SER A 3 -9.19 -15.99 -37.96
C SER A 3 -8.73 -14.71 -37.24
N ARG A 4 -9.66 -13.83 -36.89
CA ARG A 4 -9.45 -12.76 -35.94
C ARG A 4 -9.13 -13.39 -34.58
N ARG A 5 -7.85 -13.52 -34.26
CA ARG A 5 -7.40 -13.76 -32.88
C ARG A 5 -7.87 -12.56 -32.08
N GLY A 6 -8.87 -12.77 -31.22
CA GLY A 6 -9.27 -11.80 -30.23
C GLY A 6 -8.05 -11.43 -29.39
N GLN A 7 -7.68 -10.17 -29.37
CA GLN A 7 -6.77 -9.62 -28.38
C GLN A 7 -7.48 -9.79 -27.03
N GLY A 8 -7.12 -10.82 -26.28
CA GLY A 8 -7.56 -10.99 -24.90
C GLY A 8 -7.18 -9.73 -24.13
N LYS A 9 -8.18 -8.97 -23.67
CA LYS A 9 -8.01 -7.88 -22.72
C LYS A 9 -7.19 -8.49 -21.57
N SER A 10 -5.95 -8.04 -21.37
CA SER A 10 -5.12 -8.47 -20.26
C SER A 10 -5.93 -8.24 -18.99
N MET A 11 -6.32 -9.31 -18.33
CA MET A 11 -7.12 -9.22 -17.11
C MET A 11 -6.19 -8.76 -16.01
N ILE A 12 -6.37 -7.52 -15.55
CA ILE A 12 -5.63 -6.99 -14.42
C ILE A 12 -6.26 -7.59 -13.18
N ASP A 13 -5.50 -8.43 -12.50
CA ASP A 13 -5.88 -9.07 -11.26
C ASP A 13 -4.71 -9.02 -10.26
N ARG A 14 -4.91 -9.58 -9.07
CA ARG A 14 -3.87 -9.62 -8.05
C ARG A 14 -2.64 -10.41 -8.47
N GLU A 15 -2.80 -11.45 -9.28
CA GLU A 15 -1.68 -12.26 -9.76
C GLU A 15 -0.81 -11.47 -10.73
N ALA A 16 -1.42 -10.77 -11.68
CA ALA A 16 -0.71 -9.86 -12.57
C ALA A 16 0.02 -8.75 -11.79
N ALA A 17 -0.62 -8.20 -10.74
CA ALA A 17 -0.01 -7.21 -9.85
C ALA A 17 1.19 -7.78 -9.08
N TRP A 18 1.09 -9.01 -8.58
CA TRP A 18 2.19 -9.70 -7.90
C TRP A 18 3.36 -10.00 -8.86
N CYS A 19 3.06 -10.45 -10.07
CA CYS A 19 4.08 -10.67 -11.11
C CYS A 19 4.83 -9.36 -11.42
N LEU A 20 4.09 -8.25 -11.58
CA LEU A 20 4.71 -6.95 -11.81
C LEU A 20 5.62 -6.54 -10.64
N LEU A 21 5.11 -6.62 -9.40
CA LEU A 21 5.90 -6.29 -8.21
C LEU A 21 7.19 -7.11 -8.17
N THR A 22 7.10 -8.43 -8.35
CA THR A 22 8.26 -9.32 -8.22
C THR A 22 9.25 -9.23 -9.40
N GLU A 23 8.84 -8.72 -10.54
CA GLU A 23 9.70 -8.39 -11.68
C GLU A 23 10.63 -7.21 -11.35
N PHE A 24 10.13 -6.21 -10.64
CA PHE A 24 10.86 -4.98 -10.35
C PHE A 24 11.50 -4.96 -8.97
N THR A 25 10.90 -5.61 -7.99
CA THR A 25 11.30 -5.58 -6.59
C THR A 25 11.80 -6.95 -6.15
N GLN A 26 13.09 -7.06 -5.78
CA GLN A 26 13.71 -8.29 -5.26
C GLN A 26 13.83 -8.27 -3.74
N SER A 27 13.91 -7.08 -3.15
CA SER A 27 14.00 -6.89 -1.71
C SER A 27 12.79 -7.46 -0.97
N GLU A 28 13.04 -8.40 -0.04
CA GLU A 28 11.98 -8.98 0.80
C GLU A 28 11.29 -7.91 1.65
N SER A 29 12.03 -6.92 2.14
CA SER A 29 11.47 -5.83 2.96
C SER A 29 10.52 -4.95 2.15
N LEU A 30 10.83 -4.62 0.90
CA LEU A 30 9.94 -3.85 0.03
C LEU A 30 8.72 -4.67 -0.40
N ARG A 31 8.88 -5.96 -0.68
CA ARG A 31 7.75 -6.86 -0.93
C ARG A 31 6.80 -6.96 0.27
N LYS A 32 7.36 -7.04 1.49
CA LYS A 32 6.57 -7.03 2.73
C LYS A 32 5.85 -5.70 2.93
N HIS A 33 6.50 -4.57 2.60
CA HIS A 33 5.83 -3.27 2.61
C HIS A 33 4.64 -3.24 1.64
N ALA A 34 4.83 -3.66 0.40
CA ALA A 34 3.76 -3.75 -0.59
C ALA A 34 2.58 -4.63 -0.10
N LEU A 35 2.85 -5.78 0.53
CA LEU A 35 1.83 -6.63 1.14
C LEU A 35 1.12 -5.96 2.32
N ALA A 36 1.85 -5.18 3.12
CA ALA A 36 1.27 -4.44 4.23
C ALA A 36 0.31 -3.36 3.74
N VAL A 37 0.71 -2.59 2.71
CA VAL A 37 -0.16 -1.57 2.11
C VAL A 37 -1.34 -2.24 1.39
N GLU A 38 -1.15 -3.36 0.68
CA GLU A 38 -2.23 -4.19 0.11
C GLU A 38 -3.30 -4.52 1.16
N ALA A 39 -2.88 -4.99 2.34
CA ALA A 39 -3.82 -5.38 3.41
C ALA A 39 -4.60 -4.18 3.97
N CYS A 40 -3.92 -3.06 4.22
CA CYS A 40 -4.57 -1.83 4.67
C CYS A 40 -5.56 -1.31 3.62
N MET A 41 -5.17 -1.28 2.34
CA MET A 41 -6.04 -0.82 1.26
C MET A 41 -7.27 -1.71 1.07
N ARG A 42 -7.09 -3.03 1.18
CA ARG A 42 -8.20 -3.99 1.18
C ARG A 42 -9.21 -3.69 2.28
N ALA A 43 -8.74 -3.43 3.49
CA ALA A 43 -9.61 -3.08 4.61
C ALA A 43 -10.30 -1.71 4.38
N CYS A 44 -9.56 -0.74 3.84
CA CYS A 44 -10.10 0.58 3.51
C CYS A 44 -11.22 0.52 2.46
N ALA A 45 -11.15 -0.38 1.48
CA ALA A 45 -12.22 -0.58 0.50
C ALA A 45 -13.57 -0.88 1.16
N GLY A 46 -13.57 -1.74 2.20
CA GLY A 46 -14.78 -2.07 2.95
C GLY A 46 -15.34 -0.92 3.79
N LYS A 47 -14.48 0.03 4.20
CA LYS A 47 -14.87 1.13 5.10
C LYS A 47 -15.19 2.43 4.34
N PHE A 48 -14.46 2.73 3.29
CA PHE A 48 -14.49 4.00 2.57
C PHE A 48 -14.91 3.87 1.11
N GLY A 49 -15.03 2.64 0.61
CA GLY A 49 -15.47 2.38 -0.76
C GLY A 49 -16.90 2.88 -0.98
N SER A 50 -17.12 3.53 -2.12
CA SER A 50 -18.42 4.12 -2.47
C SER A 50 -19.13 3.38 -3.61
N GLY A 51 -18.51 2.32 -4.15
CA GLY A 51 -18.98 1.62 -5.35
C GLY A 51 -18.74 2.39 -6.66
N ASN A 52 -18.15 3.58 -6.59
CA ASN A 52 -17.91 4.46 -7.75
C ASN A 52 -16.41 4.59 -8.11
N SER A 53 -15.60 3.60 -7.75
CA SER A 53 -14.16 3.64 -8.00
C SER A 53 -13.75 3.29 -9.45
N GLY A 54 -14.70 2.91 -10.32
CA GLY A 54 -14.43 2.40 -11.67
C GLY A 54 -14.03 0.92 -11.69
N ALA A 55 -14.05 0.21 -10.55
CA ALA A 55 -13.70 -1.20 -10.45
C ALA A 55 -14.58 -2.09 -11.34
N SER A 56 -15.88 -1.85 -11.36
CA SER A 56 -16.85 -2.63 -12.16
C SER A 56 -16.58 -2.54 -13.67
N GLU A 57 -16.11 -1.41 -14.17
CA GLU A 57 -15.73 -1.23 -15.57
C GLU A 57 -14.52 -2.08 -15.96
N LEU A 58 -13.72 -2.43 -14.98
CA LEU A 58 -12.56 -3.30 -15.12
C LEU A 58 -12.87 -4.78 -14.89
N GLY A 59 -14.11 -5.09 -14.46
CA GLY A 59 -14.51 -6.44 -14.05
C GLY A 59 -13.91 -6.86 -12.70
N LEU A 60 -13.55 -5.89 -11.85
CA LEU A 60 -13.02 -6.09 -10.51
C LEU A 60 -14.08 -5.76 -9.45
N SER A 61 -13.95 -6.37 -8.27
CA SER A 61 -14.55 -5.83 -7.07
C SER A 61 -13.82 -4.56 -6.62
N GLU A 62 -14.48 -3.70 -5.84
CA GLU A 62 -13.82 -2.53 -5.26
C GLU A 62 -12.66 -2.95 -4.34
N GLU A 63 -12.85 -4.01 -3.58
CA GLU A 63 -11.81 -4.61 -2.74
C GLU A 63 -10.58 -5.05 -3.57
N ASP A 64 -10.79 -5.69 -4.73
CA ASP A 64 -9.70 -6.12 -5.60
C ASP A 64 -8.97 -4.94 -6.24
N LEU A 65 -9.68 -3.92 -6.69
CA LEU A 65 -9.04 -2.70 -7.21
C LEU A 65 -8.14 -2.05 -6.15
N TRP A 66 -8.66 -1.84 -4.94
CA TRP A 66 -7.93 -1.14 -3.88
C TRP A 66 -6.70 -1.93 -3.42
N ARG A 67 -6.83 -3.25 -3.25
CA ARG A 67 -5.70 -4.10 -2.88
C ARG A 67 -4.62 -4.15 -3.97
N ILE A 68 -5.01 -4.16 -5.25
CA ILE A 68 -4.07 -4.13 -6.38
C ILE A 68 -3.29 -2.81 -6.36
N VAL A 69 -3.96 -1.68 -6.18
CA VAL A 69 -3.31 -0.36 -6.08
C VAL A 69 -2.29 -0.36 -4.93
N GLY A 70 -2.68 -0.84 -3.74
CA GLY A 70 -1.77 -0.94 -2.60
C GLY A 70 -0.57 -1.85 -2.87
N LEU A 71 -0.77 -2.96 -3.59
CA LEU A 71 0.30 -3.91 -3.88
C LEU A 71 1.35 -3.35 -4.85
N VAL A 72 0.94 -2.50 -5.80
CA VAL A 72 1.85 -2.01 -6.85
C VAL A 72 2.24 -0.54 -6.70
N HIS A 73 1.86 0.15 -5.61
CA HIS A 73 2.11 1.59 -5.50
C HIS A 73 3.61 1.95 -5.62
N ASP A 74 4.49 1.12 -5.05
CA ASP A 74 5.94 1.30 -4.98
C ASP A 74 6.73 0.26 -5.79
N PHE A 75 6.11 -0.44 -6.76
CA PHE A 75 6.76 -1.55 -7.45
C PHE A 75 8.06 -1.17 -8.14
N ASP A 76 8.21 0.09 -8.55
CA ASP A 76 9.37 0.62 -9.28
C ASP A 76 10.46 1.18 -8.36
N TYR A 77 10.18 1.42 -7.07
CA TYR A 77 11.05 2.13 -6.13
C TYR A 77 12.46 1.51 -6.00
N GLU A 78 12.58 0.18 -6.03
CA GLU A 78 13.89 -0.47 -5.92
C GLU A 78 14.80 -0.16 -7.12
N LYS A 79 14.22 -0.05 -8.32
CA LYS A 79 14.96 0.26 -9.55
C LYS A 79 15.16 1.76 -9.77
N TYR A 80 14.23 2.57 -9.28
CA TYR A 80 14.15 4.00 -9.55
C TYR A 80 13.91 4.81 -8.26
N PRO A 81 14.85 4.78 -7.29
CA PRO A 81 14.61 5.34 -5.95
C PRO A 81 14.72 6.87 -5.87
N SER A 82 15.06 7.56 -6.95
CA SER A 82 15.17 9.01 -6.95
C SER A 82 13.79 9.68 -7.05
N LEU A 83 13.66 10.88 -6.46
CA LEU A 83 12.42 11.67 -6.56
C LEU A 83 12.09 12.10 -7.99
N ASP A 84 13.09 12.14 -8.87
CA ASP A 84 12.90 12.47 -10.28
C ASP A 84 12.38 11.28 -11.10
N ASP A 85 12.57 10.06 -10.60
CA ASP A 85 12.20 8.84 -11.30
C ASP A 85 10.94 8.18 -10.70
N HIS A 86 10.92 7.96 -9.38
CA HIS A 86 9.77 7.39 -8.68
C HIS A 86 8.77 8.49 -8.34
N PRO A 87 7.43 8.28 -8.53
CA PRO A 87 6.78 7.14 -9.19
C PRO A 87 6.59 7.32 -10.70
N TYR A 88 7.26 8.30 -11.32
CA TYR A 88 7.04 8.68 -12.73
C TYR A 88 7.40 7.53 -13.67
N LYS A 89 8.54 6.85 -13.45
CA LYS A 89 8.98 5.71 -14.28
C LYS A 89 8.04 4.53 -14.14
N GLY A 90 7.61 4.22 -12.93
CA GLY A 90 6.59 3.21 -12.69
C GLY A 90 5.29 3.53 -13.44
N ASN A 91 4.84 4.76 -13.37
CA ASN A 91 3.64 5.21 -14.06
C ASN A 91 3.74 5.09 -15.59
N GLU A 92 4.89 5.45 -16.19
CA GLU A 92 5.16 5.24 -17.61
C GLU A 92 5.07 3.75 -17.99
N ILE A 93 5.68 2.87 -17.19
CA ILE A 93 5.66 1.41 -17.40
C ILE A 93 4.23 0.87 -17.33
N LEU A 94 3.45 1.27 -16.34
CA LEU A 94 2.05 0.87 -16.20
C LEU A 94 1.22 1.28 -17.41
N LYS A 95 1.34 2.53 -17.85
CA LYS A 95 0.64 3.04 -19.05
C LYS A 95 1.03 2.27 -20.32
N GLN A 96 2.32 1.99 -20.52
CA GLN A 96 2.80 1.19 -21.64
C GLN A 96 2.25 -0.24 -21.62
N ARG A 97 2.01 -0.80 -20.43
CA ARG A 97 1.41 -2.14 -20.23
C ARG A 97 -0.12 -2.13 -20.27
N GLY A 98 -0.74 -0.97 -20.52
CA GLY A 98 -2.19 -0.83 -20.62
C GLY A 98 -2.94 -0.88 -19.30
N TRP A 99 -2.28 -0.55 -18.19
CA TRP A 99 -2.95 -0.45 -16.88
C TRP A 99 -3.92 0.75 -16.86
N PRO A 100 -5.10 0.61 -16.22
CA PRO A 100 -6.12 1.64 -16.19
C PRO A 100 -5.67 2.93 -15.51
N GLU A 101 -6.24 4.04 -15.97
CA GLU A 101 -5.93 5.37 -15.44
C GLU A 101 -6.21 5.49 -13.93
N VAL A 102 -7.28 4.86 -13.44
CA VAL A 102 -7.62 4.86 -12.01
C VAL A 102 -6.46 4.32 -11.15
N ILE A 103 -5.74 3.30 -11.62
CA ILE A 103 -4.58 2.73 -10.91
C ILE A 103 -3.38 3.66 -11.06
N THR A 104 -3.06 4.08 -12.29
CA THR A 104 -1.88 4.90 -12.56
C THR A 104 -1.98 6.27 -11.90
N ARG A 105 -3.18 6.87 -11.84
CA ARG A 105 -3.41 8.14 -11.15
C ARG A 105 -3.31 7.98 -9.63
N ALA A 106 -3.89 6.93 -9.07
CA ALA A 106 -3.78 6.66 -7.62
C ALA A 106 -2.32 6.51 -7.19
N ILE A 107 -1.51 5.77 -7.98
CA ILE A 107 -0.07 5.64 -7.73
C ILE A 107 0.63 7.00 -7.80
N MET A 108 0.35 7.84 -8.79
CA MET A 108 0.95 9.17 -8.82
C MET A 108 0.57 10.03 -7.62
N SER A 109 -0.66 9.90 -7.12
CA SER A 109 -1.17 10.73 -6.02
C SER A 109 -0.63 10.37 -4.63
N HIS A 110 0.04 9.19 -4.46
CA HIS A 110 0.55 8.80 -3.15
C HIS A 110 1.75 9.64 -2.72
N ALA A 111 2.53 10.17 -3.66
CA ALA A 111 3.71 10.98 -3.40
C ALA A 111 3.38 12.48 -3.53
N GLU A 112 3.56 13.24 -2.45
CA GLU A 112 3.22 14.68 -2.37
C GLU A 112 3.93 15.51 -3.45
N TYR A 113 5.18 15.21 -3.74
CA TYR A 113 6.02 15.97 -4.69
C TYR A 113 5.62 15.81 -6.16
N THR A 114 4.72 14.87 -6.49
CA THR A 114 4.17 14.76 -7.85
C THR A 114 3.20 15.86 -8.19
N GLY A 115 2.65 16.55 -7.18
CA GLY A 115 1.62 17.57 -7.33
C GLY A 115 0.25 17.03 -7.77
N VAL A 116 0.06 15.70 -7.86
CA VAL A 116 -1.23 15.10 -8.20
C VAL A 116 -2.13 15.11 -6.97
N THR A 117 -3.28 15.78 -7.08
CA THR A 117 -4.26 15.87 -6.00
C THR A 117 -4.91 14.52 -5.69
N ARG A 118 -5.33 14.34 -4.45
CA ARG A 118 -6.05 13.16 -3.96
C ARG A 118 -7.55 13.47 -3.88
N ASP A 119 -8.27 13.17 -4.95
CA ASP A 119 -9.66 13.57 -5.12
C ASP A 119 -10.64 12.46 -4.72
N THR A 120 -10.23 11.20 -4.90
CA THR A 120 -11.05 10.03 -4.63
C THR A 120 -10.76 9.40 -3.26
N PRO A 121 -11.71 8.63 -2.69
CA PRO A 121 -11.44 7.85 -1.47
C PRO A 121 -10.29 6.86 -1.62
N LEU A 122 -10.13 6.24 -2.79
CA LEU A 122 -9.02 5.33 -3.11
C LEU A 122 -7.66 6.02 -2.95
N GLU A 123 -7.49 7.20 -3.53
CA GLU A 123 -6.25 7.97 -3.50
C GLU A 123 -5.92 8.47 -2.09
N LYS A 124 -6.92 8.95 -1.37
CA LYS A 124 -6.79 9.37 0.03
C LYS A 124 -6.39 8.20 0.93
N ALA A 125 -6.99 7.03 0.70
CA ALA A 125 -6.68 5.82 1.47
C ALA A 125 -5.24 5.33 1.20
N LEU A 126 -4.79 5.35 -0.06
CA LEU A 126 -3.42 4.97 -0.38
C LEU A 126 -2.41 5.84 0.37
N PHE A 127 -2.56 7.15 0.29
CA PHE A 127 -1.70 8.10 1.01
C PHE A 127 -1.75 7.93 2.53
N ALA A 128 -2.93 7.62 3.09
CA ALA A 128 -3.10 7.43 4.52
C ALA A 128 -2.54 6.10 5.03
N CYS A 129 -2.42 5.09 4.17
CA CYS A 129 -1.99 3.75 4.55
C CYS A 129 -0.48 3.52 4.35
N ASP A 130 0.12 4.13 3.35
CA ASP A 130 1.48 3.85 2.89
C ASP A 130 2.52 4.01 4.01
N GLU A 131 2.82 5.23 4.40
CA GLU A 131 3.81 5.52 5.45
C GLU A 131 3.40 4.90 6.81
N LEU A 132 2.10 4.85 7.10
CA LEU A 132 1.60 4.27 8.34
C LEU A 132 1.83 2.76 8.41
N ALA A 133 1.60 2.01 7.32
CA ALA A 133 1.84 0.57 7.28
C ALA A 133 3.31 0.25 7.53
N GLY A 134 4.22 0.98 6.88
CA GLY A 134 5.67 0.88 7.11
C GLY A 134 6.05 1.20 8.55
N PHE A 135 5.45 2.25 9.13
CA PHE A 135 5.72 2.62 10.52
C PHE A 135 5.22 1.60 11.54
N ILE A 136 4.01 1.04 11.36
CA ILE A 136 3.46 0.00 12.23
C ILE A 136 4.33 -1.26 12.19
N THR A 137 4.77 -1.69 11.01
CA THR A 137 5.67 -2.86 10.88
C THR A 137 7.01 -2.62 11.56
N ALA A 138 7.57 -1.42 11.46
CA ALA A 138 8.78 -1.04 12.18
C ALA A 138 8.58 -1.08 13.71
N VAL A 139 7.42 -0.64 14.22
CA VAL A 139 7.09 -0.75 15.65
C VAL A 139 6.98 -2.21 16.10
N ALA A 140 6.37 -3.08 15.29
CA ALA A 140 6.27 -4.51 15.60
C ALA A 140 7.65 -5.18 15.68
N LEU A 141 8.56 -4.85 14.77
CA LEU A 141 9.91 -5.43 14.73
C LEU A 141 10.75 -5.17 15.98
N ILE A 142 10.48 -4.09 16.72
CA ILE A 142 11.20 -3.77 17.97
C ILE A 142 10.50 -4.28 19.22
N LYS A 143 9.34 -4.92 19.10
CA LYS A 143 8.69 -5.59 20.22
C LYS A 143 9.43 -6.88 20.59
N PRO A 144 9.42 -7.30 21.86
CA PRO A 144 10.11 -8.52 22.29
C PRO A 144 9.72 -9.76 21.49
N GLY A 145 8.44 -9.93 21.20
CA GLY A 145 7.91 -11.03 20.39
C GLY A 145 7.97 -10.79 18.90
N LYS A 146 8.44 -9.63 18.43
CA LYS A 146 8.37 -9.24 17.02
C LYS A 146 6.98 -9.50 16.40
N SER A 147 5.94 -9.14 17.15
CA SER A 147 4.57 -9.48 16.82
C SER A 147 3.68 -8.26 16.72
N LEU A 148 2.82 -8.24 15.70
CA LEU A 148 1.74 -7.25 15.54
C LEU A 148 0.69 -7.34 16.67
N ALA A 149 0.58 -8.51 17.34
CA ALA A 149 -0.28 -8.65 18.51
C ALA A 149 0.18 -7.80 19.70
N GLU A 150 1.45 -7.39 19.74
CA GLU A 150 2.02 -6.52 20.79
C GLU A 150 1.93 -5.02 20.45
N VAL A 151 1.36 -4.67 19.30
CA VAL A 151 1.28 -3.29 18.82
C VAL A 151 -0.11 -2.74 19.04
N ASP A 152 -0.19 -1.56 19.64
CA ASP A 152 -1.41 -0.77 19.81
C ASP A 152 -1.18 0.68 19.35
N ALA A 153 -2.24 1.45 19.18
CA ALA A 153 -2.16 2.84 18.73
C ALA A 153 -1.29 3.69 19.65
N LYS A 154 -1.36 3.46 20.98
CA LYS A 154 -0.54 4.17 21.96
C LYS A 154 0.95 3.96 21.74
N SER A 155 1.37 2.73 21.44
CA SER A 155 2.78 2.40 21.17
C SER A 155 3.26 3.02 19.86
N VAL A 156 2.43 3.04 18.82
CA VAL A 156 2.71 3.73 17.55
C VAL A 156 2.86 5.24 17.80
N ARG A 157 1.90 5.89 18.44
CA ARG A 157 1.96 7.32 18.81
C ARG A 157 3.18 7.69 19.64
N LYS A 158 3.57 6.83 20.57
CA LYS A 158 4.80 7.01 21.34
C LYS A 158 6.04 7.03 20.45
N ARG A 159 6.13 6.10 19.48
CA ARG A 159 7.26 6.03 18.54
C ARG A 159 7.25 7.15 17.50
N MET A 160 6.10 7.68 17.13
CA MET A 160 6.03 8.87 16.26
C MET A 160 6.76 10.08 16.84
N LYS A 161 6.88 10.20 18.18
CA LYS A 161 7.62 11.27 18.85
C LYS A 161 9.13 11.09 18.78
N ASP A 162 9.61 9.88 18.53
CA ASP A 162 11.03 9.55 18.41
C ASP A 162 11.52 9.77 16.98
N LYS A 163 12.18 10.89 16.73
CA LYS A 163 12.68 11.28 15.40
C LYS A 163 13.78 10.34 14.87
N ALA A 164 14.48 9.63 15.76
CA ALA A 164 15.55 8.69 15.37
C ALA A 164 15.00 7.33 14.91
N PHE A 165 13.81 6.96 15.41
CA PHE A 165 13.14 5.71 15.03
C PHE A 165 12.56 5.81 13.62
N ALA A 166 12.78 4.81 12.75
CA ALA A 166 12.26 4.76 11.38
C ALA A 166 12.37 6.12 10.64
N ARG A 167 13.58 6.71 10.61
CA ARG A 167 13.82 8.09 10.14
C ARG A 167 13.36 8.39 8.71
N LYS A 168 13.24 7.36 7.88
CA LYS A 168 12.80 7.50 6.47
C LYS A 168 11.28 7.72 6.34
N VAL A 169 10.50 7.30 7.34
CA VAL A 169 9.05 7.46 7.34
C VAL A 169 8.67 8.92 7.58
N ASN A 170 7.84 9.49 6.73
CA ASN A 170 7.31 10.84 6.89
C ASN A 170 6.11 10.85 7.86
N ARG A 171 6.31 11.41 9.08
CA ARG A 171 5.24 11.48 10.10
C ARG A 171 4.15 12.46 9.75
N GLU A 172 4.46 13.49 8.99
CA GLU A 172 3.47 14.47 8.56
C GLU A 172 2.48 13.81 7.60
N ASP A 173 2.96 12.96 6.70
CA ASP A 173 2.09 12.23 5.77
C ASP A 173 1.17 11.25 6.50
N ILE A 174 1.62 10.62 7.60
CA ILE A 174 0.74 9.79 8.46
C ILE A 174 -0.40 10.64 9.04
N VAL A 175 -0.10 11.83 9.56
CA VAL A 175 -1.10 12.73 10.16
C VAL A 175 -2.03 13.30 9.09
N ASN A 176 -1.45 13.78 7.98
CA ASN A 176 -2.19 14.37 6.87
C ASN A 176 -3.08 13.34 6.16
N GLY A 177 -2.61 12.09 6.08
CA GLY A 177 -3.39 10.98 5.50
C GLY A 177 -4.67 10.69 6.29
N ALA A 178 -4.59 10.58 7.62
CA ALA A 178 -5.77 10.42 8.46
C ALA A 178 -6.73 11.62 8.33
N ALA A 179 -6.19 12.84 8.31
CA ALA A 179 -6.98 14.06 8.11
C ALA A 179 -7.66 14.09 6.73
N ALA A 180 -6.97 13.69 5.65
CA ALA A 180 -7.53 13.62 4.31
C ALA A 180 -8.67 12.60 4.17
N LEU A 181 -8.61 11.50 4.95
CA LEU A 181 -9.70 10.53 5.07
C LEU A 181 -10.84 11.00 5.97
N GLY A 182 -10.66 12.09 6.76
CA GLY A 182 -11.63 12.58 7.71
C GLY A 182 -11.81 11.68 8.94
N VAL A 183 -10.75 10.99 9.37
CA VAL A 183 -10.77 10.07 10.51
C VAL A 183 -9.82 10.52 11.62
N ASP A 184 -10.12 10.09 12.86
CA ASP A 184 -9.20 10.25 13.98
C ASP A 184 -7.93 9.41 13.75
N LEU A 185 -6.77 9.98 14.07
CA LEU A 185 -5.49 9.33 13.82
C LEU A 185 -5.31 8.05 14.64
N ASP A 186 -5.73 8.02 15.90
CA ASP A 186 -5.58 6.84 16.75
C ASP A 186 -6.52 5.72 16.30
N GLU A 187 -7.73 6.08 15.84
CA GLU A 187 -8.67 5.12 15.24
C GLU A 187 -8.11 4.57 13.91
N HIS A 188 -7.51 5.41 13.08
CA HIS A 188 -6.91 4.96 11.83
C HIS A 188 -5.70 4.06 12.06
N ILE A 189 -4.85 4.38 13.04
CA ILE A 189 -3.73 3.52 13.45
C ILE A 189 -4.26 2.15 13.90
N ALA A 190 -5.26 2.12 14.79
CA ALA A 190 -5.84 0.87 15.27
C ALA A 190 -6.46 0.04 14.13
N PHE A 191 -7.13 0.70 13.19
CA PHE A 191 -7.70 0.07 12.00
C PHE A 191 -6.62 -0.58 11.11
N CYS A 192 -5.53 0.13 10.83
CA CYS A 192 -4.42 -0.41 10.05
C CYS A 192 -3.70 -1.55 10.80
N ILE A 193 -3.53 -1.47 12.12
CA ILE A 193 -2.98 -2.57 12.92
C ILE A 193 -3.84 -3.83 12.75
N ALA A 194 -5.16 -3.70 12.86
CA ALA A 194 -6.07 -4.84 12.68
C ALA A 194 -5.96 -5.46 11.28
N ALA A 195 -5.85 -4.64 10.23
CA ALA A 195 -5.65 -5.12 8.87
C ALA A 195 -4.32 -5.88 8.70
N LEU A 196 -3.25 -5.38 9.29
CA LEU A 196 -1.92 -6.01 9.25
C LEU A 196 -1.86 -7.32 10.05
N GLN A 197 -2.60 -7.41 11.15
CA GLN A 197 -2.68 -8.65 11.97
C GLN A 197 -3.25 -9.83 11.17
N VAL A 198 -4.13 -9.58 10.21
CA VAL A 198 -4.70 -10.64 9.33
C VAL A 198 -3.63 -11.35 8.50
N ILE A 199 -2.54 -10.65 8.18
CA ILE A 199 -1.44 -11.17 7.36
C ILE A 199 -0.11 -11.23 8.11
N ALA A 200 -0.14 -11.24 9.44
CA ALA A 200 1.06 -11.18 10.28
C ALA A 200 2.08 -12.29 9.96
N ASP A 201 1.61 -13.48 9.62
CA ASP A 201 2.42 -14.62 9.17
C ASP A 201 3.21 -14.30 7.89
N LYS A 202 2.57 -13.70 6.89
CA LYS A 202 3.20 -13.31 5.61
C LYS A 202 4.24 -12.22 5.80
N LEU A 203 4.03 -11.36 6.79
CA LEU A 203 4.97 -10.29 7.14
C LEU A 203 6.13 -10.82 8.03
N GLY A 204 6.01 -12.02 8.61
CA GLY A 204 6.94 -12.56 9.62
C GLY A 204 6.82 -11.80 10.95
N LEU A 205 5.62 -11.30 11.27
CA LEU A 205 5.29 -10.49 12.46
C LEU A 205 4.20 -11.14 13.31
N ASP A 206 4.09 -12.47 13.27
CA ASP A 206 3.18 -13.31 14.07
C ASP A 206 3.76 -13.74 15.42
N GLY A 207 5.04 -13.40 15.69
CA GLY A 207 5.76 -13.78 16.90
C GLY A 207 6.45 -15.14 16.82
N SER A 208 6.38 -15.86 15.68
CA SER A 208 7.07 -17.15 15.52
C SER A 208 8.59 -17.00 15.50
N ALA A 209 9.10 -15.93 14.93
CA ALA A 209 10.54 -15.64 14.83
C ALA A 209 11.21 -15.41 16.21
N ALA A 210 10.47 -15.00 17.23
CA ALA A 210 11.00 -14.80 18.58
C ALA A 210 11.12 -16.11 19.40
N LYS A 211 10.48 -17.19 18.94
CA LYS A 211 10.49 -18.51 19.62
C LYS A 211 11.66 -19.40 19.21
N THR A 212 12.48 -18.93 18.27
CA THR A 212 13.58 -19.74 17.68
C THR A 212 14.96 -19.39 18.23
N VAL A 213 15.02 -18.62 19.35
CA VAL A 213 16.27 -18.24 20.04
C VAL A 213 16.37 -18.90 21.40
#